data_ebc4f386b13227f50a502b236d08552c
#
_entry.id   ebc4f386b13227f50a502b236d08552c
#
_cell.length_a   1.000
_cell.length_b   1.000
_cell.length_c   1.000
_cell.angle_alpha   90.00
_cell.angle_beta   90.00
_cell.angle_gamma   90.00
#
_symmetry.space_group_name_H-M   'P 1'
#
loop_
_entity.id
_entity.type
_entity.pdbx_description
1 polymer ?
#
loop_
_entity_poly.entity_id
_entity_poly.type
_entity_poly.pdbx_seq_one_letter_code
_entity_poly.pdbx_strand_id
1 'polypeptide(L)'
;MTILDFRNVSIDFPTSQGVVHAVTDISLSIDKGRRVGFIGESGSGKTTTALSAMRMLAAPGFVAGGEIHLNSLETPSLLNLSDEAMRQVRLSKISYIPQGAMNSLNPVMRVAHQLWDGIVAHEGISDEAELKRRSDAALTSVGLDPEIVGPLYPHELSGGMKQRVCIAIGVSLGPDLIIADEPTSALDVITQRHVMQTLRDVQAEIGAGLILIGHDMGLMAHSVDEIAVLKKGELVEFGPVRQILEHPEHPYTRELISSVPLVGGESFLDPAPASPAAGYASPDGTPLLELENVSKAYGAVTALQRMSFKLDGEVPKIISIVGQSGSGKSTMGSLMLGFNPPSTGAVRFKGRDINRQSAEDALAFRKEVQAVFQDPYACFNPFYRVNHALKFPFERFGLSEGA
;
A
#
# COMPACT_ATOMS: atom_id res chain seq x y z
N MET A 1 -0.24 -5.75 -30.77
CA MET A 1 -1.42 -4.95 -31.14
C MET A 1 -1.72 -4.03 -29.95
N THR A 2 -1.59 -2.74 -30.17
CA THR A 2 -1.76 -1.72 -29.12
C THR A 2 -3.20 -1.71 -28.62
N ILE A 3 -3.39 -1.72 -27.29
CA ILE A 3 -4.71 -1.64 -26.67
C ILE A 3 -4.99 -0.23 -26.16
N LEU A 4 -4.02 0.42 -25.53
CA LEU A 4 -4.11 1.80 -25.05
C LEU A 4 -2.96 2.63 -25.62
N ASP A 5 -3.24 3.85 -26.04
CA ASP A 5 -2.26 4.77 -26.64
C ASP A 5 -2.47 6.18 -26.08
N PHE A 6 -1.47 6.68 -25.35
CA PHE A 6 -1.38 8.07 -24.90
C PHE A 6 -0.57 8.85 -25.94
N ARG A 7 -1.09 9.98 -26.42
CA ARG A 7 -0.44 10.86 -27.42
C ARG A 7 -0.35 12.28 -26.88
N ASN A 8 0.87 12.69 -26.55
CA ASN A 8 1.18 14.04 -26.06
C ASN A 8 0.26 14.51 -24.92
N VAL A 9 -0.07 13.59 -23.98
CA VAL A 9 -1.03 13.86 -22.92
C VAL A 9 -0.42 14.76 -21.86
N SER A 10 -1.11 15.87 -21.57
CA SER A 10 -0.76 16.81 -20.51
C SER A 10 -1.96 16.99 -19.57
N ILE A 11 -1.69 17.06 -18.25
CA ILE A 11 -2.73 17.14 -17.22
C ILE A 11 -2.38 18.24 -16.24
N ASP A 12 -3.35 19.13 -16.01
CA ASP A 12 -3.21 20.31 -15.20
C ASP A 12 -4.17 20.31 -14.01
N PHE A 13 -3.70 20.86 -12.88
CA PHE A 13 -4.49 21.10 -11.68
C PHE A 13 -4.45 22.59 -11.34
N PRO A 14 -5.53 23.36 -11.60
CA PRO A 14 -5.66 24.72 -11.12
C PRO A 14 -5.69 24.78 -9.61
N THR A 15 -4.87 25.64 -9.03
CA THR A 15 -4.83 25.87 -7.58
C THR A 15 -4.94 27.36 -7.27
N SER A 16 -5.14 27.72 -6.01
CA SER A 16 -5.15 29.14 -5.57
C SER A 16 -3.79 29.84 -5.76
N GLN A 17 -2.72 29.08 -5.99
CA GLN A 17 -1.36 29.62 -6.18
C GLN A 17 -0.88 29.55 -7.64
N GLY A 18 -1.73 29.06 -8.57
CA GLY A 18 -1.40 28.89 -9.98
C GLY A 18 -1.76 27.50 -10.50
N VAL A 19 -1.31 27.17 -11.69
CA VAL A 19 -1.55 25.87 -12.32
C VAL A 19 -0.38 24.94 -11.99
N VAL A 20 -0.69 23.75 -11.48
CA VAL A 20 0.28 22.66 -11.30
C VAL A 20 0.20 21.75 -12.52
N HIS A 21 1.27 21.66 -13.30
CA HIS A 21 1.41 20.73 -14.40
C HIS A 21 1.79 19.36 -13.85
N ALA A 22 0.79 18.50 -13.62
CA ALA A 22 1.00 17.19 -13.00
C ALA A 22 1.53 16.15 -13.98
N VAL A 23 1.24 16.32 -15.28
CA VAL A 23 1.72 15.48 -16.38
C VAL A 23 1.99 16.37 -17.57
N THR A 24 3.13 16.16 -18.23
CA THR A 24 3.58 16.96 -19.37
C THR A 24 3.98 16.05 -20.52
N ASP A 25 3.25 16.16 -21.63
CA ASP A 25 3.59 15.57 -22.94
C ASP A 25 3.92 14.07 -22.92
N ILE A 26 3.15 13.28 -22.19
CA ILE A 26 3.37 11.83 -22.15
C ILE A 26 2.83 11.17 -23.41
N SER A 27 3.71 10.44 -24.10
CA SER A 27 3.38 9.54 -25.20
C SER A 27 3.84 8.13 -24.89
N LEU A 28 2.90 7.18 -24.83
CA LEU A 28 3.15 5.80 -24.42
C LEU A 28 2.06 4.89 -24.97
N SER A 29 2.48 3.77 -25.58
CA SER A 29 1.56 2.74 -26.09
C SER A 29 1.68 1.46 -25.28
N ILE A 30 0.54 0.82 -24.99
CA ILE A 30 0.45 -0.45 -24.25
C ILE A 30 -0.18 -1.49 -25.16
N ASP A 31 0.49 -2.61 -25.36
CA ASP A 31 0.00 -3.69 -26.17
C ASP A 31 -0.93 -4.64 -25.42
N LYS A 32 -1.84 -5.28 -26.15
CA LYS A 32 -2.74 -6.29 -25.62
C LYS A 32 -1.95 -7.44 -24.98
N GLY A 33 -2.35 -7.84 -23.78
CA GLY A 33 -1.67 -8.90 -23.02
C GLY A 33 -0.33 -8.51 -22.40
N ARG A 34 0.21 -7.30 -22.69
CA ARG A 34 1.45 -6.80 -22.09
C ARG A 34 1.19 -6.13 -20.73
N ARG A 35 2.19 -6.20 -19.88
CA ARG A 35 2.20 -5.63 -18.53
C ARG A 35 3.24 -4.52 -18.49
N VAL A 36 2.79 -3.30 -18.23
CA VAL A 36 3.65 -2.11 -18.13
C VAL A 36 3.66 -1.61 -16.68
N GLY A 37 4.84 -1.49 -16.09
CA GLY A 37 5.04 -0.93 -14.77
C GLY A 37 5.27 0.58 -14.83
N PHE A 38 4.47 1.37 -14.13
CA PHE A 38 4.71 2.81 -13.94
C PHE A 38 5.48 3.02 -12.64
N ILE A 39 6.72 3.52 -12.74
CA ILE A 39 7.62 3.70 -11.60
C ILE A 39 8.07 5.17 -11.50
N GLY A 40 8.36 5.61 -10.28
CA GLY A 40 8.85 6.94 -9.96
C GLY A 40 8.46 7.34 -8.54
N GLU A 41 8.96 8.48 -8.08
CA GLU A 41 8.66 9.03 -6.75
C GLU A 41 7.16 9.33 -6.56
N SER A 42 6.75 9.49 -5.29
CA SER A 42 5.41 10.00 -5.00
C SER A 42 5.22 11.39 -5.64
N GLY A 43 4.07 11.61 -6.28
CA GLY A 43 3.81 12.85 -7.01
C GLY A 43 4.45 12.95 -8.40
N SER A 44 5.06 11.89 -8.93
CA SER A 44 5.63 11.91 -10.30
C SER A 44 4.60 11.80 -11.44
N GLY A 45 3.31 11.71 -11.13
CA GLY A 45 2.23 11.69 -12.14
C GLY A 45 1.73 10.28 -12.54
N LYS A 46 2.24 9.18 -11.97
CA LYS A 46 1.86 7.78 -12.32
C LYS A 46 0.35 7.53 -12.29
N THR A 47 -0.24 7.65 -11.10
CA THR A 47 -1.68 7.47 -10.89
C THR A 47 -2.50 8.46 -11.72
N THR A 48 -2.05 9.72 -11.81
CA THR A 48 -2.70 10.77 -12.59
C THR A 48 -2.76 10.39 -14.08
N THR A 49 -1.64 9.94 -14.65
CA THR A 49 -1.57 9.46 -16.05
C THR A 49 -2.51 8.28 -16.26
N ALA A 50 -2.49 7.28 -15.40
CA ALA A 50 -3.33 6.10 -15.56
C ALA A 50 -4.84 6.41 -15.42
N LEU A 51 -5.22 7.24 -14.42
CA LEU A 51 -6.61 7.64 -14.21
C LEU A 51 -7.17 8.55 -15.31
N SER A 52 -6.31 9.25 -16.05
CA SER A 52 -6.76 10.07 -17.19
C SER A 52 -7.41 9.23 -18.29
N ALA A 53 -6.95 7.98 -18.48
CA ALA A 53 -7.57 7.04 -19.43
C ALA A 53 -9.01 6.65 -19.02
N MET A 54 -9.36 6.78 -17.75
CA MET A 54 -10.71 6.53 -17.24
C MET A 54 -11.52 7.80 -17.01
N ARG A 55 -10.95 8.99 -17.29
CA ARG A 55 -11.54 10.29 -16.94
C ARG A 55 -11.95 10.36 -15.47
N MET A 56 -11.08 9.83 -14.58
CA MET A 56 -11.30 9.79 -13.13
C MET A 56 -10.29 10.68 -12.38
N LEU A 57 -9.87 11.77 -13.00
CA LEU A 57 -9.04 12.77 -12.33
C LEU A 57 -9.83 13.44 -11.20
N ALA A 58 -9.19 13.58 -10.04
CA ALA A 58 -9.78 14.33 -8.94
C ALA A 58 -9.92 15.80 -9.31
N ALA A 59 -11.09 16.40 -9.05
CA ALA A 59 -11.27 17.82 -9.26
C ALA A 59 -10.28 18.65 -8.42
N PRO A 60 -9.71 19.75 -8.94
CA PRO A 60 -10.01 20.42 -10.21
C PRO A 60 -9.17 19.96 -11.42
N GLY A 61 -8.55 18.77 -11.38
CA GLY A 61 -7.68 18.27 -12.43
C GLY A 61 -8.41 17.98 -13.75
N PHE A 62 -7.76 18.27 -14.87
CA PHE A 62 -8.29 18.01 -16.20
C PHE A 62 -7.15 17.70 -17.19
N VAL A 63 -7.47 17.03 -18.30
CA VAL A 63 -6.52 16.80 -19.40
C VAL A 63 -6.44 18.11 -20.21
N ALA A 64 -5.28 18.75 -20.18
CA ALA A 64 -5.03 20.03 -20.78
C ALA A 64 -4.67 19.92 -22.28
N GLY A 65 -4.17 18.76 -22.72
CA GLY A 65 -3.80 18.50 -24.12
C GLY A 65 -3.56 17.04 -24.41
N GLY A 66 -3.47 16.71 -25.69
CA GLY A 66 -3.23 15.36 -26.18
C GLY A 66 -4.49 14.53 -26.38
N GLU A 67 -4.29 13.25 -26.67
CA GLU A 67 -5.36 12.29 -26.95
C GLU A 67 -5.07 10.96 -26.23
N ILE A 68 -6.14 10.23 -25.90
CA ILE A 68 -6.05 8.90 -25.29
C ILE A 68 -6.96 7.96 -26.09
N HIS A 69 -6.37 6.94 -26.70
CA HIS A 69 -7.07 6.00 -27.55
C HIS A 69 -7.13 4.63 -26.91
N LEU A 70 -8.33 4.02 -26.88
CA LEU A 70 -8.53 2.62 -26.55
C LEU A 70 -8.91 1.90 -27.85
N ASN A 71 -8.00 1.10 -28.40
CA ASN A 71 -8.14 0.54 -29.73
C ASN A 71 -9.22 -0.54 -29.88
N SER A 72 -9.84 -0.98 -28.77
CA SER A 72 -11.05 -1.82 -28.81
C SER A 72 -12.33 -1.01 -29.08
N LEU A 73 -12.23 0.32 -29.16
CA LEU A 73 -13.34 1.23 -29.46
C LEU A 73 -13.10 1.93 -30.80
N GLU A 74 -14.15 2.06 -31.60
CA GLU A 74 -14.15 2.85 -32.84
C GLU A 74 -14.34 4.35 -32.56
N THR A 75 -13.56 4.90 -31.63
CA THR A 75 -13.65 6.32 -31.26
C THR A 75 -12.32 7.03 -31.43
N PRO A 76 -12.32 8.31 -31.86
CA PRO A 76 -11.06 9.05 -32.05
C PRO A 76 -10.28 9.26 -30.74
N SER A 77 -10.95 9.43 -29.60
CA SER A 77 -10.31 9.53 -28.29
C SER A 77 -11.32 9.29 -27.17
N LEU A 78 -10.88 8.67 -26.06
CA LEU A 78 -11.67 8.51 -24.84
C LEU A 78 -12.12 9.84 -24.24
N LEU A 79 -11.36 10.90 -24.49
CA LEU A 79 -11.66 12.25 -24.00
C LEU A 79 -12.92 12.85 -24.63
N ASN A 80 -13.29 12.37 -25.84
CA ASN A 80 -14.43 12.84 -26.62
C ASN A 80 -15.73 12.06 -26.37
N LEU A 81 -15.69 10.99 -25.57
CA LEU A 81 -16.87 10.21 -25.23
C LEU A 81 -17.84 11.02 -24.35
N SER A 82 -19.15 10.79 -24.52
CA SER A 82 -20.13 11.26 -23.55
C SER A 82 -19.89 10.60 -22.18
N ASP A 83 -20.42 11.19 -21.11
CA ASP A 83 -20.27 10.61 -19.76
C ASP A 83 -20.92 9.23 -19.66
N GLU A 84 -22.05 9.03 -20.34
CA GLU A 84 -22.72 7.72 -20.40
C GLU A 84 -21.89 6.69 -21.16
N ALA A 85 -21.32 7.05 -22.31
CA ALA A 85 -20.41 6.17 -23.05
C ALA A 85 -19.16 5.84 -22.23
N MET A 86 -18.61 6.81 -21.51
CA MET A 86 -17.47 6.58 -20.61
C MET A 86 -17.85 5.71 -19.41
N ARG A 87 -19.08 5.82 -18.88
CA ARG A 87 -19.60 4.93 -17.84
C ARG A 87 -19.61 3.48 -18.33
N GLN A 88 -20.00 3.24 -19.58
CA GLN A 88 -19.97 1.90 -20.17
C GLN A 88 -18.54 1.36 -20.40
N VAL A 89 -17.58 2.22 -20.66
CA VAL A 89 -16.15 1.83 -20.81
C VAL A 89 -15.53 1.42 -19.47
N ARG A 90 -15.83 2.15 -18.39
CA ARG A 90 -15.31 1.83 -17.06
C ARG A 90 -15.81 0.45 -16.64
N LEU A 91 -14.95 -0.35 -16.03
CA LEU A 91 -15.12 -1.73 -15.59
C LEU A 91 -15.20 -2.74 -16.74
N SER A 92 -16.00 -2.46 -17.81
CA SER A 92 -16.19 -3.42 -18.92
C SER A 92 -15.03 -3.43 -19.93
N LYS A 93 -14.34 -2.29 -20.12
CA LYS A 93 -13.21 -2.14 -21.05
C LYS A 93 -11.93 -1.77 -20.33
N ILE A 94 -11.99 -0.83 -19.40
CA ILE A 94 -10.88 -0.44 -18.54
C ILE A 94 -11.32 -0.63 -17.10
N SER A 95 -10.65 -1.49 -16.36
CA SER A 95 -10.88 -1.66 -14.94
C SER A 95 -9.81 -0.99 -14.10
N TYR A 96 -10.16 -0.62 -12.86
CA TYR A 96 -9.26 0.01 -11.90
C TYR A 96 -9.29 -0.74 -10.56
N ILE A 97 -8.11 -1.18 -10.14
CA ILE A 97 -7.87 -1.77 -8.82
C ILE A 97 -7.16 -0.70 -8.00
N PRO A 98 -7.85 -0.06 -7.04
CA PRO A 98 -7.33 1.12 -6.35
C PRO A 98 -6.27 0.79 -5.31
N GLN A 99 -5.45 1.79 -5.01
CA GLN A 99 -4.57 1.79 -3.84
C GLN A 99 -5.43 1.68 -2.57
N GLY A 100 -5.00 0.83 -1.64
CA GLY A 100 -5.72 0.66 -0.38
C GLY A 100 -7.08 -0.02 -0.54
N ALA A 101 -7.16 -1.09 -1.31
CA ALA A 101 -8.36 -1.95 -1.47
C ALA A 101 -9.07 -2.30 -0.15
N MET A 102 -8.35 -2.22 0.98
CA MET A 102 -8.92 -2.42 2.31
C MET A 102 -10.06 -1.45 2.64
N ASN A 103 -10.05 -0.25 2.03
CA ASN A 103 -11.04 0.80 2.23
C ASN A 103 -11.97 1.02 1.02
N SER A 104 -11.74 0.29 -0.08
CA SER A 104 -12.50 0.46 -1.34
C SER A 104 -13.79 -0.34 -1.37
N LEU A 105 -13.88 -1.40 -0.57
CA LEU A 105 -15.09 -2.21 -0.45
C LEU A 105 -16.12 -1.52 0.45
N ASN A 106 -17.39 -1.59 0.06
CA ASN A 106 -18.49 -1.08 0.88
C ASN A 106 -18.64 -1.92 2.16
N PRO A 107 -18.36 -1.37 3.36
CA PRO A 107 -18.30 -2.15 4.60
C PRO A 107 -19.63 -2.73 5.06
N VAL A 108 -20.76 -2.21 4.56
CA VAL A 108 -22.11 -2.63 4.92
C VAL A 108 -22.78 -3.51 3.86
N MET A 109 -22.05 -3.91 2.83
CA MET A 109 -22.53 -4.77 1.75
C MET A 109 -21.72 -6.07 1.69
N ARG A 110 -22.36 -7.20 1.46
CA ARG A 110 -21.69 -8.49 1.28
C ARG A 110 -20.87 -8.53 -0.01
N VAL A 111 -19.82 -9.33 -0.02
CA VAL A 111 -18.90 -9.45 -1.16
C VAL A 111 -19.64 -9.81 -2.46
N ALA A 112 -20.50 -10.82 -2.45
CA ALA A 112 -21.24 -11.24 -3.65
C ALA A 112 -22.07 -10.08 -4.23
N HIS A 113 -22.76 -9.31 -3.40
CA HIS A 113 -23.58 -8.20 -3.86
C HIS A 113 -22.77 -7.06 -4.48
N GLN A 114 -21.53 -6.82 -4.02
CA GLN A 114 -20.64 -5.82 -4.65
C GLN A 114 -20.19 -6.24 -6.05
N LEU A 115 -20.03 -7.55 -6.29
CA LEU A 115 -19.81 -8.09 -7.63
C LEU A 115 -21.06 -7.97 -8.51
N TRP A 116 -22.23 -8.25 -7.95
CA TRP A 116 -23.50 -8.13 -8.67
C TRP A 116 -23.78 -6.70 -9.15
N ASP A 117 -23.48 -5.68 -8.33
CA ASP A 117 -23.68 -4.28 -8.70
C ASP A 117 -23.00 -3.93 -10.03
N GLY A 118 -21.75 -4.37 -10.23
CA GLY A 118 -21.01 -4.16 -11.47
C GLY A 118 -21.69 -4.87 -12.66
N ILE A 119 -22.10 -6.11 -12.49
CA ILE A 119 -22.74 -6.92 -13.54
C ILE A 119 -24.12 -6.32 -13.92
N VAL A 120 -24.92 -6.00 -12.93
CA VAL A 120 -26.26 -5.38 -13.14
C VAL A 120 -26.13 -4.04 -13.86
N ALA A 121 -25.20 -3.18 -13.42
CA ALA A 121 -25.01 -1.84 -13.95
C ALA A 121 -24.58 -1.82 -15.43
N HIS A 122 -23.87 -2.85 -15.89
CA HIS A 122 -23.32 -2.91 -17.26
C HIS A 122 -24.11 -3.80 -18.20
N GLU A 123 -24.65 -4.91 -17.72
CA GLU A 123 -25.30 -5.92 -18.55
C GLU A 123 -26.80 -6.01 -18.33
N GLY A 124 -27.35 -5.32 -17.31
CA GLY A 124 -28.79 -5.32 -17.02
C GLY A 124 -29.33 -6.68 -16.54
N ILE A 125 -28.45 -7.59 -16.13
CA ILE A 125 -28.83 -8.92 -15.64
C ILE A 125 -29.52 -8.75 -14.28
N SER A 126 -30.72 -9.31 -14.13
CA SER A 126 -31.49 -9.30 -12.89
C SER A 126 -31.80 -10.73 -12.36
N ASP A 127 -31.42 -11.76 -13.10
CA ASP A 127 -31.56 -13.14 -12.65
C ASP A 127 -30.52 -13.47 -11.58
N GLU A 128 -30.98 -13.76 -10.37
CA GLU A 128 -30.11 -14.00 -9.20
C GLU A 128 -29.24 -15.25 -9.38
N ALA A 129 -29.72 -16.28 -10.07
CA ALA A 129 -28.94 -17.48 -10.32
C ALA A 129 -27.77 -17.19 -11.26
N GLU A 130 -27.98 -16.37 -12.29
CA GLU A 130 -26.91 -15.94 -13.20
C GLU A 130 -25.91 -14.98 -12.51
N LEU A 131 -26.41 -14.03 -11.70
CA LEU A 131 -25.55 -13.16 -10.89
C LEU A 131 -24.66 -13.96 -9.94
N LYS A 132 -25.26 -14.96 -9.24
CA LYS A 132 -24.49 -15.86 -8.37
C LYS A 132 -23.45 -16.63 -9.17
N ARG A 133 -23.83 -17.24 -10.28
CA ARG A 133 -22.91 -18.02 -11.12
C ARG A 133 -21.69 -17.18 -11.56
N ARG A 134 -21.92 -15.94 -11.98
CA ARG A 134 -20.85 -15.04 -12.44
C ARG A 134 -19.97 -14.53 -11.30
N SER A 135 -20.57 -14.15 -10.18
CA SER A 135 -19.79 -13.74 -9.00
C SER A 135 -18.96 -14.89 -8.43
N ASP A 136 -19.51 -16.11 -8.43
CA ASP A 136 -18.79 -17.31 -7.98
C ASP A 136 -17.59 -17.61 -8.90
N ALA A 137 -17.77 -17.49 -10.22
CA ALA A 137 -16.66 -17.62 -11.17
C ALA A 137 -15.56 -16.57 -10.95
N ALA A 138 -15.94 -15.31 -10.72
CA ALA A 138 -14.98 -14.23 -10.45
C ALA A 138 -14.22 -14.45 -9.12
N LEU A 139 -14.87 -14.91 -8.06
CA LEU A 139 -14.22 -15.25 -6.80
C LEU A 139 -13.28 -16.44 -6.96
N THR A 140 -13.71 -17.46 -7.70
CA THR A 140 -12.90 -18.65 -7.97
C THR A 140 -11.63 -18.31 -8.76
N SER A 141 -11.71 -17.44 -9.77
CA SER A 141 -10.56 -17.02 -10.58
C SER A 141 -9.44 -16.37 -9.76
N VAL A 142 -9.79 -15.75 -8.64
CA VAL A 142 -8.80 -15.15 -7.72
C VAL A 142 -8.45 -16.09 -6.55
N GLY A 143 -8.83 -17.36 -6.61
CA GLY A 143 -8.52 -18.37 -5.59
C GLY A 143 -9.24 -18.14 -4.26
N LEU A 144 -10.47 -17.61 -4.30
CA LEU A 144 -11.37 -17.49 -3.15
C LEU A 144 -12.53 -18.48 -3.30
N ASP A 145 -12.91 -19.13 -2.20
CA ASP A 145 -14.09 -20.00 -2.17
C ASP A 145 -15.37 -19.14 -2.13
N PRO A 146 -16.21 -19.19 -3.18
CA PRO A 146 -17.41 -18.36 -3.26
C PRO A 146 -18.42 -18.63 -2.15
N GLU A 147 -18.56 -19.89 -1.74
CA GLU A 147 -19.54 -20.29 -0.70
C GLU A 147 -19.12 -19.74 0.69
N ILE A 148 -17.82 -19.57 0.91
CA ILE A 148 -17.31 -19.02 2.15
C ILE A 148 -17.26 -17.48 2.07
N VAL A 149 -16.71 -16.93 0.98
CA VAL A 149 -16.38 -15.50 0.90
C VAL A 149 -17.54 -14.64 0.42
N GLY A 150 -18.39 -15.16 -0.48
CA GLY A 150 -19.53 -14.42 -1.03
C GLY A 150 -20.47 -13.84 0.02
N PRO A 151 -20.88 -14.59 1.05
CA PRO A 151 -21.77 -14.10 2.10
C PRO A 151 -21.11 -13.18 3.15
N LEU A 152 -19.77 -13.07 3.18
CA LEU A 152 -19.05 -12.26 4.17
C LEU A 152 -19.12 -10.76 3.86
N TYR A 153 -18.96 -9.97 4.92
CA TYR A 153 -18.71 -8.52 4.84
C TYR A 153 -17.22 -8.22 4.79
N PRO A 154 -16.82 -7.06 4.26
CA PRO A 154 -15.40 -6.70 4.18
C PRO A 154 -14.63 -6.76 5.50
N HIS A 155 -15.25 -6.43 6.62
CA HIS A 155 -14.58 -6.45 7.92
C HIS A 155 -14.26 -7.88 8.44
N GLU A 156 -14.87 -8.91 7.84
CA GLU A 156 -14.61 -10.33 8.17
C GLU A 156 -13.45 -10.92 7.34
N LEU A 157 -12.94 -10.17 6.34
CA LEU A 157 -11.89 -10.61 5.43
C LEU A 157 -10.50 -10.16 5.91
N SER A 158 -9.49 -11.01 5.68
CA SER A 158 -8.10 -10.59 5.79
C SER A 158 -7.71 -9.58 4.71
N GLY A 159 -6.60 -8.83 4.88
CA GLY A 159 -6.14 -7.86 3.89
C GLY A 159 -5.91 -8.47 2.50
N GLY A 160 -5.28 -9.63 2.44
CA GLY A 160 -5.08 -10.34 1.17
C GLY A 160 -6.36 -10.87 0.53
N MET A 161 -7.38 -11.24 1.33
CA MET A 161 -8.70 -11.59 0.80
C MET A 161 -9.41 -10.36 0.23
N LYS A 162 -9.41 -9.23 0.95
CA LYS A 162 -9.99 -7.96 0.45
C LYS A 162 -9.38 -7.56 -0.89
N GLN A 163 -8.05 -7.66 -1.00
CA GLN A 163 -7.34 -7.32 -2.24
C GLN A 163 -7.77 -8.25 -3.39
N ARG A 164 -7.86 -9.56 -3.14
CA ARG A 164 -8.33 -10.51 -4.16
C ARG A 164 -9.80 -10.29 -4.54
N VAL A 165 -10.66 -9.89 -3.60
CA VAL A 165 -12.04 -9.46 -3.91
C VAL A 165 -12.04 -8.23 -4.82
N CYS A 166 -11.20 -7.22 -4.57
CA CYS A 166 -11.08 -6.05 -5.47
C CYS A 166 -10.58 -6.44 -6.86
N ILE A 167 -9.65 -7.40 -6.96
CA ILE A 167 -9.24 -7.96 -8.25
C ILE A 167 -10.43 -8.66 -8.92
N ALA A 168 -11.19 -9.52 -8.21
CA ALA A 168 -12.36 -10.21 -8.74
C ALA A 168 -13.40 -9.22 -9.30
N ILE A 169 -13.69 -8.14 -8.58
CA ILE A 169 -14.58 -7.06 -9.06
C ILE A 169 -14.00 -6.44 -10.35
N GLY A 170 -12.71 -6.09 -10.34
CA GLY A 170 -12.05 -5.47 -11.49
C GLY A 170 -12.05 -6.35 -12.75
N VAL A 171 -12.06 -7.66 -12.63
CA VAL A 171 -12.03 -8.58 -13.78
C VAL A 171 -13.38 -9.22 -14.12
N SER A 172 -14.42 -8.95 -13.34
CA SER A 172 -15.75 -9.62 -13.44
C SER A 172 -16.43 -9.48 -14.79
N LEU A 173 -16.12 -8.41 -15.55
CA LEU A 173 -16.65 -8.13 -16.89
C LEU A 173 -15.64 -8.39 -18.02
N GLY A 174 -14.49 -8.97 -17.73
CA GLY A 174 -13.47 -9.28 -18.73
C GLY A 174 -12.91 -8.05 -19.44
N PRO A 175 -12.32 -7.07 -18.74
CA PRO A 175 -11.83 -5.83 -19.33
C PRO A 175 -10.68 -6.08 -20.32
N ASP A 176 -10.52 -5.16 -21.28
CA ASP A 176 -9.40 -5.18 -22.23
C ASP A 176 -8.11 -4.66 -21.58
N LEU A 177 -8.24 -3.80 -20.54
CA LEU A 177 -7.13 -3.20 -19.81
C LEU A 177 -7.42 -3.18 -18.30
N ILE A 178 -6.45 -3.57 -17.50
CA ILE A 178 -6.47 -3.46 -16.04
C ILE A 178 -5.47 -2.37 -15.62
N ILE A 179 -5.89 -1.44 -14.78
CA ILE A 179 -5.04 -0.49 -14.09
C ILE A 179 -4.99 -0.90 -12.62
N ALA A 180 -3.84 -1.29 -12.11
CA ALA A 180 -3.65 -1.68 -10.72
C ALA A 180 -2.71 -0.67 -10.04
N ASP A 181 -3.27 0.12 -9.13
CA ASP A 181 -2.54 1.17 -8.42
C ASP A 181 -2.09 0.67 -7.05
N GLU A 182 -0.80 0.40 -6.91
CA GLU A 182 -0.18 -0.16 -5.70
C GLU A 182 -1.00 -1.32 -5.06
N PRO A 183 -1.34 -2.36 -5.83
CA PRO A 183 -2.33 -3.36 -5.39
C PRO A 183 -1.88 -4.20 -4.20
N THR A 184 -0.66 -4.03 -3.72
CA THR A 184 -0.10 -4.79 -2.60
C THR A 184 0.37 -3.92 -1.45
N SER A 185 0.08 -2.61 -1.48
CA SER A 185 0.40 -1.70 -0.38
C SER A 185 -0.27 -2.19 0.93
N ALA A 186 0.45 -2.09 2.04
CA ALA A 186 0.03 -2.54 3.37
C ALA A 186 -0.15 -4.06 3.57
N LEU A 187 0.31 -4.90 2.63
CA LEU A 187 0.37 -6.35 2.77
C LEU A 187 1.78 -6.82 3.17
N ASP A 188 1.87 -7.94 3.86
CA ASP A 188 3.16 -8.59 4.09
C ASP A 188 3.72 -9.24 2.81
N VAL A 189 5.04 -9.46 2.76
CA VAL A 189 5.77 -9.90 1.55
C VAL A 189 5.22 -11.20 0.96
N ILE A 190 4.77 -12.15 1.80
CA ILE A 190 4.23 -13.44 1.33
C ILE A 190 2.86 -13.21 0.69
N THR A 191 2.00 -12.46 1.37
CA THR A 191 0.67 -12.08 0.85
C THR A 191 0.79 -11.24 -0.42
N GLN A 192 1.75 -10.28 -0.49
CA GLN A 192 2.05 -9.54 -1.70
C GLN A 192 2.33 -10.45 -2.88
N ARG A 193 3.24 -11.42 -2.69
CA ARG A 193 3.61 -12.37 -3.74
C ARG A 193 2.40 -13.16 -4.25
N HIS A 194 1.53 -13.64 -3.35
CA HIS A 194 0.33 -14.37 -3.73
C HIS A 194 -0.67 -13.50 -4.49
N VAL A 195 -0.92 -12.27 -4.02
CA VAL A 195 -1.82 -11.33 -4.69
C VAL A 195 -1.31 -10.96 -6.08
N MET A 196 0.00 -10.69 -6.22
CA MET A 196 0.61 -10.39 -7.52
C MET A 196 0.56 -11.56 -8.47
N GLN A 197 0.77 -12.79 -7.97
CA GLN A 197 0.62 -14.00 -8.79
C GLN A 197 -0.82 -14.14 -9.28
N THR A 198 -1.81 -14.00 -8.38
CA THR A 198 -3.24 -14.04 -8.74
C THR A 198 -3.58 -13.00 -9.81
N LEU A 199 -3.13 -11.75 -9.66
CA LEU A 199 -3.38 -10.70 -10.65
C LEU A 199 -2.79 -11.05 -12.03
N ARG A 200 -1.58 -11.61 -12.07
CA ARG A 200 -0.93 -12.04 -13.31
C ARG A 200 -1.66 -13.20 -13.97
N ASP A 201 -2.09 -14.21 -13.17
CA ASP A 201 -2.77 -15.39 -13.69
C ASP A 201 -4.11 -14.99 -14.31
N VAL A 202 -4.91 -14.19 -13.61
CA VAL A 202 -6.19 -13.70 -14.14
C VAL A 202 -5.99 -12.78 -15.35
N GLN A 203 -5.00 -11.88 -15.32
CA GLN A 203 -4.67 -11.03 -16.46
C GLN A 203 -4.30 -11.84 -17.70
N ALA A 204 -3.52 -12.91 -17.52
CA ALA A 204 -3.11 -13.79 -18.61
C ALA A 204 -4.30 -14.60 -19.16
N GLU A 205 -5.21 -15.08 -18.28
CA GLU A 205 -6.41 -15.84 -18.66
C GLU A 205 -7.36 -14.99 -19.53
N ILE A 206 -7.62 -13.73 -19.14
CA ILE A 206 -8.50 -12.84 -19.93
C ILE A 206 -7.77 -12.17 -21.10
N GLY A 207 -6.43 -12.22 -21.17
CA GLY A 207 -5.63 -11.61 -22.21
C GLY A 207 -5.65 -10.07 -22.20
N ALA A 208 -5.93 -9.44 -21.06
CA ALA A 208 -5.96 -8.00 -20.89
C ALA A 208 -4.56 -7.38 -20.91
N GLY A 209 -4.43 -6.10 -21.31
CA GLY A 209 -3.27 -5.29 -20.95
C GLY A 209 -3.28 -4.98 -19.45
N LEU A 210 -2.10 -4.73 -18.85
CA LEU A 210 -1.99 -4.33 -17.45
C LEU A 210 -1.08 -3.12 -17.30
N ILE A 211 -1.59 -2.08 -16.64
CA ILE A 211 -0.76 -1.01 -16.06
C ILE A 211 -0.63 -1.31 -14.56
N LEU A 212 0.59 -1.54 -14.12
CA LEU A 212 0.91 -1.73 -12.71
C LEU A 212 1.64 -0.50 -12.18
N ILE A 213 1.03 0.23 -11.27
CA ILE A 213 1.65 1.39 -10.64
C ILE A 213 2.28 0.96 -9.31
N GLY A 214 3.50 1.42 -9.06
CA GLY A 214 4.16 1.15 -7.80
C GLY A 214 5.47 1.91 -7.64
N HIS A 215 6.09 1.71 -6.49
CA HIS A 215 7.38 2.30 -6.12
C HIS A 215 8.46 1.25 -5.81
N ASP A 216 8.09 -0.04 -5.76
CA ASP A 216 9.01 -1.14 -5.49
C ASP A 216 9.55 -1.72 -6.80
N MET A 217 10.81 -1.38 -7.13
CA MET A 217 11.49 -1.84 -8.33
C MET A 217 11.65 -3.37 -8.35
N GLY A 218 11.90 -4.00 -7.19
CA GLY A 218 12.04 -5.46 -7.09
C GLY A 218 10.75 -6.20 -7.43
N LEU A 219 9.60 -5.70 -6.92
CA LEU A 219 8.29 -6.24 -7.26
C LEU A 219 7.98 -6.06 -8.75
N MET A 220 8.29 -4.88 -9.31
CA MET A 220 8.08 -4.58 -10.73
C MET A 220 8.90 -5.49 -11.64
N ALA A 221 10.17 -5.71 -11.32
CA ALA A 221 11.08 -6.55 -12.10
C ALA A 221 10.53 -7.96 -12.36
N HIS A 222 9.76 -8.49 -11.43
CA HIS A 222 9.15 -9.83 -11.52
C HIS A 222 7.70 -9.83 -12.02
N SER A 223 7.07 -8.67 -12.14
CA SER A 223 5.63 -8.57 -12.36
C SER A 223 5.23 -8.03 -13.72
N VAL A 224 6.11 -7.28 -14.39
CA VAL A 224 5.81 -6.61 -15.67
C VAL A 224 6.78 -6.99 -16.78
N ASP A 225 6.44 -6.66 -18.02
CA ASP A 225 7.26 -6.91 -19.20
C ASP A 225 8.09 -5.68 -19.58
N GLU A 226 7.55 -4.48 -19.35
CA GLU A 226 8.12 -3.18 -19.66
C GLU A 226 7.95 -2.22 -18.50
N ILE A 227 8.84 -1.25 -18.39
CA ILE A 227 8.82 -0.21 -17.35
C ILE A 227 8.78 1.16 -17.99
N ALA A 228 7.84 1.98 -17.53
CA ALA A 228 7.77 3.42 -17.77
C ALA A 228 8.21 4.17 -16.51
N VAL A 229 9.31 4.89 -16.59
CA VAL A 229 9.87 5.68 -15.49
C VAL A 229 9.37 7.12 -15.61
N LEU A 230 8.62 7.57 -14.59
CA LEU A 230 8.06 8.92 -14.54
C LEU A 230 8.78 9.77 -13.50
N LYS A 231 9.13 11.00 -13.87
CA LYS A 231 9.73 12.00 -12.97
C LYS A 231 9.08 13.36 -13.19
N LYS A 232 8.51 13.94 -12.13
CA LYS A 232 7.91 15.30 -12.17
C LYS A 232 6.92 15.50 -13.31
N GLY A 233 6.11 14.50 -13.61
CA GLY A 233 5.09 14.57 -14.66
C GLY A 233 5.57 14.20 -16.06
N GLU A 234 6.82 13.87 -16.27
CA GLU A 234 7.41 13.51 -17.56
C GLU A 234 7.75 12.01 -17.60
N LEU A 235 7.60 11.40 -18.78
CA LEU A 235 8.12 10.05 -19.06
C LEU A 235 9.60 10.17 -19.44
N VAL A 236 10.49 9.78 -18.53
CA VAL A 236 11.94 9.97 -18.72
C VAL A 236 12.63 8.77 -19.33
N GLU A 237 12.07 7.57 -19.16
CA GLU A 237 12.60 6.36 -19.78
C GLU A 237 11.48 5.32 -19.92
N PHE A 238 11.48 4.56 -21.05
CA PHE A 238 10.55 3.46 -21.28
C PHE A 238 11.24 2.33 -22.04
N GLY A 239 11.06 1.11 -21.59
CA GLY A 239 11.61 -0.05 -22.27
C GLY A 239 11.37 -1.37 -21.54
N PRO A 240 11.88 -2.48 -22.11
CA PRO A 240 11.84 -3.80 -21.48
C PRO A 240 12.48 -3.78 -20.08
N VAL A 241 11.90 -4.51 -19.14
CA VAL A 241 12.39 -4.60 -17.75
C VAL A 241 13.89 -4.85 -17.69
N ARG A 242 14.39 -5.80 -18.49
CA ARG A 242 15.81 -6.15 -18.47
C ARG A 242 16.70 -4.99 -18.88
N GLN A 243 16.32 -4.23 -19.92
CA GLN A 243 17.06 -3.05 -20.37
C GLN A 243 17.11 -2.00 -19.27
N ILE A 244 15.94 -1.68 -18.69
CA ILE A 244 15.86 -0.66 -17.62
C ILE A 244 16.70 -1.03 -16.40
N LEU A 245 16.76 -2.32 -16.03
CA LEU A 245 17.51 -2.75 -14.87
C LEU A 245 19.03 -2.90 -15.12
N GLU A 246 19.42 -3.44 -16.28
CA GLU A 246 20.82 -3.75 -16.58
C GLU A 246 21.56 -2.57 -17.26
N HIS A 247 20.83 -1.78 -18.07
CA HIS A 247 21.38 -0.71 -18.90
C HIS A 247 20.52 0.56 -18.87
N PRO A 248 20.26 1.16 -17.70
CA PRO A 248 19.46 2.39 -17.61
C PRO A 248 20.18 3.56 -18.28
N GLU A 249 19.46 4.27 -19.15
CA GLU A 249 20.01 5.40 -19.90
C GLU A 249 19.86 6.72 -19.15
N HIS A 250 18.71 6.93 -18.49
CA HIS A 250 18.43 8.18 -17.79
C HIS A 250 19.09 8.22 -16.39
N PRO A 251 19.72 9.32 -15.96
CA PRO A 251 20.37 9.43 -14.64
C PRO A 251 19.44 9.11 -13.47
N TYR A 252 18.18 9.54 -13.53
CA TYR A 252 17.18 9.27 -12.50
C TYR A 252 16.83 7.77 -12.41
N THR A 253 16.76 7.07 -13.53
CA THR A 253 16.54 5.61 -13.53
C THR A 253 17.71 4.88 -12.84
N ARG A 254 18.95 5.33 -13.06
CA ARG A 254 20.14 4.80 -12.35
C ARG A 254 20.04 5.03 -10.85
N GLU A 255 19.62 6.22 -10.44
CA GLU A 255 19.41 6.57 -9.04
C GLU A 255 18.34 5.68 -8.39
N LEU A 256 17.19 5.49 -9.05
CA LEU A 256 16.12 4.60 -8.57
C LEU A 256 16.60 3.16 -8.40
N ILE A 257 17.34 2.63 -9.37
CA ILE A 257 17.85 1.25 -9.32
C ILE A 257 18.90 1.11 -8.22
N SER A 258 19.82 2.07 -8.09
CA SER A 258 20.87 2.05 -7.07
C SER A 258 20.32 2.18 -5.64
N SER A 259 19.11 2.72 -5.48
CA SER A 259 18.45 2.82 -4.18
C SER A 259 17.78 1.51 -3.70
N VAL A 260 17.71 0.48 -4.56
CA VAL A 260 17.14 -0.83 -4.18
C VAL A 260 18.13 -1.59 -3.30
N PRO A 261 17.78 -1.93 -2.05
CA PRO A 261 18.66 -2.66 -1.17
C PRO A 261 18.97 -4.06 -1.72
N LEU A 262 20.23 -4.39 -1.92
CA LEU A 262 20.66 -5.74 -2.27
C LEU A 262 20.96 -6.55 -1.01
N VAL A 263 20.46 -7.77 -0.93
CA VAL A 263 20.81 -8.69 0.16
C VAL A 263 22.30 -9.04 0.03
N GLY A 264 23.09 -8.65 1.03
CA GLY A 264 24.55 -8.84 1.02
C GLY A 264 25.34 -7.75 0.28
N GLY A 265 24.68 -6.69 -0.21
CA GLY A 265 25.33 -5.49 -0.72
C GLY A 265 25.91 -4.60 0.39
N GLU A 266 26.73 -3.61 0.01
CA GLU A 266 27.22 -2.58 0.94
C GLU A 266 26.02 -1.81 1.54
N SER A 267 26.12 -1.44 2.81
CA SER A 267 25.09 -0.65 3.49
C SER A 267 24.95 0.71 2.81
N PHE A 268 23.74 1.06 2.34
CA PHE A 268 23.44 2.42 1.83
C PHE A 268 23.38 3.49 2.92
N LEU A 269 23.34 3.05 4.18
CA LEU A 269 23.48 3.95 5.31
C LEU A 269 24.99 4.11 5.54
N ASP A 270 25.49 5.30 5.32
CA ASP A 270 26.79 5.67 5.85
C ASP A 270 26.81 5.20 7.31
N PRO A 271 27.85 4.45 7.73
CA PRO A 271 27.96 4.12 9.13
C PRO A 271 27.90 5.44 9.89
N ALA A 272 26.79 5.64 10.62
CA ALA A 272 26.66 6.82 11.46
C ALA A 272 27.99 6.94 12.23
N PRO A 273 28.62 8.14 12.26
CA PRO A 273 29.86 8.30 12.98
C PRO A 273 29.61 7.70 14.36
N ALA A 274 30.42 6.71 14.72
CA ALA A 274 30.34 6.04 16.01
C ALA A 274 30.64 7.05 17.12
N SER A 275 29.69 7.95 17.36
CA SER A 275 29.60 8.61 18.66
C SER A 275 29.15 7.50 19.59
N PRO A 276 29.96 7.15 20.57
CA PRO A 276 29.51 6.24 21.60
C PRO A 276 28.40 6.95 22.36
N ALA A 277 27.15 6.79 21.86
CA ALA A 277 26.01 7.09 22.70
C ALA A 277 26.21 6.25 23.96
N ALA A 278 26.29 6.90 25.13
CA ALA A 278 26.41 6.21 26.37
C ALA A 278 25.23 5.25 26.49
N GLY A 279 25.48 3.95 26.36
CA GLY A 279 24.49 2.93 26.58
C GLY A 279 24.01 2.95 28.03
N TYR A 280 22.88 2.31 28.31
CA TYR A 280 22.43 2.04 29.67
C TYR A 280 23.35 0.97 30.27
N ALA A 281 24.33 1.38 31.06
CA ALA A 281 25.14 0.46 31.85
C ALA A 281 24.38 0.17 33.16
N SER A 282 23.87 -1.04 33.28
CA SER A 282 23.32 -1.52 34.54
C SER A 282 24.45 -1.93 35.48
N PRO A 283 24.52 -1.39 36.73
CA PRO A 283 25.53 -1.80 37.70
C PRO A 283 25.48 -3.29 38.05
N ASP A 284 24.33 -3.93 37.87
CA ASP A 284 24.01 -5.29 38.33
C ASP A 284 23.68 -6.25 37.18
N GLY A 285 23.93 -5.88 35.93
CA GLY A 285 23.59 -6.69 34.75
C GLY A 285 22.08 -6.80 34.48
N THR A 286 21.25 -5.92 35.07
CA THR A 286 19.80 -5.87 34.80
C THR A 286 19.52 -5.45 33.39
N PRO A 287 18.74 -6.20 32.58
CA PRO A 287 18.39 -5.82 31.21
C PRO A 287 17.67 -4.46 31.12
N LEU A 288 17.91 -3.72 30.06
CA LEU A 288 17.16 -2.48 29.77
C LEU A 288 15.67 -2.77 29.62
N LEU A 289 15.33 -3.83 28.86
CA LEU A 289 13.96 -4.29 28.66
C LEU A 289 13.92 -5.82 28.71
N GLU A 290 12.96 -6.37 29.43
CA GLU A 290 12.78 -7.82 29.54
C GLU A 290 11.30 -8.19 29.42
N LEU A 291 11.01 -9.16 28.56
CA LEU A 291 9.76 -9.90 28.52
C LEU A 291 9.99 -11.26 29.18
N GLU A 292 9.35 -11.52 30.29
CA GLU A 292 9.51 -12.75 31.05
C GLU A 292 8.26 -13.64 30.92
N ASN A 293 8.35 -14.73 30.13
CA ASN A 293 7.25 -15.68 29.89
C ASN A 293 5.94 -15.02 29.47
N VAL A 294 6.03 -14.01 28.62
CA VAL A 294 4.91 -13.15 28.21
C VAL A 294 4.04 -13.86 27.18
N SER A 295 2.74 -13.84 27.38
CA SER A 295 1.74 -14.18 26.34
C SER A 295 0.62 -13.13 26.31
N LYS A 296 -0.11 -13.06 25.19
CA LYS A 296 -1.28 -12.19 25.07
C LYS A 296 -2.40 -12.88 24.32
N ALA A 297 -3.58 -12.91 24.94
CA ALA A 297 -4.83 -13.32 24.31
C ALA A 297 -5.85 -12.16 24.33
N TYR A 298 -6.67 -12.09 23.29
CA TYR A 298 -7.83 -11.22 23.17
C TYR A 298 -9.06 -12.12 23.03
N GLY A 299 -9.82 -12.29 24.09
CA GLY A 299 -10.91 -13.28 24.16
C GLY A 299 -10.39 -14.69 23.88
N ALA A 300 -10.93 -15.36 22.87
CA ALA A 300 -10.53 -16.72 22.48
C ALA A 300 -9.27 -16.78 21.59
N VAL A 301 -8.79 -15.62 21.09
CA VAL A 301 -7.67 -15.56 20.15
C VAL A 301 -6.35 -15.30 20.87
N THR A 302 -5.40 -16.22 20.77
CA THR A 302 -4.03 -16.02 21.25
C THR A 302 -3.23 -15.24 20.21
N ALA A 303 -3.01 -13.93 20.46
CA ALA A 303 -2.28 -13.03 19.57
C ALA A 303 -0.76 -13.12 19.72
N LEU A 304 -0.26 -13.53 20.90
CA LEU A 304 1.16 -13.76 21.16
C LEU A 304 1.30 -15.00 22.02
N GLN A 305 1.98 -16.02 21.49
CA GLN A 305 2.35 -17.22 22.22
C GLN A 305 3.38 -16.87 23.30
N ARG A 306 3.48 -17.75 24.34
CA ARG A 306 4.43 -17.55 25.43
C ARG A 306 5.86 -17.42 24.89
N MET A 307 6.51 -16.30 25.20
CA MET A 307 7.88 -16.02 24.82
C MET A 307 8.62 -15.24 25.90
N SER A 308 9.94 -15.31 25.83
CA SER A 308 10.83 -14.48 26.64
C SER A 308 11.84 -13.77 25.72
N PHE A 309 12.18 -12.54 26.07
CA PHE A 309 13.11 -11.72 25.31
C PHE A 309 13.82 -10.76 26.25
N LYS A 310 15.12 -10.52 26.03
CA LYS A 310 15.93 -9.59 26.81
C LYS A 310 16.67 -8.65 25.88
N LEU A 311 16.68 -7.38 26.25
CA LEU A 311 17.47 -6.34 25.61
C LEU A 311 18.41 -5.75 26.66
N ASP A 312 19.69 -6.01 26.49
CA ASP A 312 20.73 -5.36 27.27
C ASP A 312 20.96 -3.95 26.73
N GLY A 313 21.22 -2.98 27.61
CA GLY A 313 21.35 -1.58 27.24
C GLY A 313 22.80 -1.10 27.11
N GLU A 314 23.81 -1.95 27.36
CA GLU A 314 25.21 -1.55 27.40
C GLU A 314 25.70 -0.97 26.07
N VAL A 315 25.26 -1.52 24.97
CA VAL A 315 25.55 -1.02 23.63
C VAL A 315 24.23 -0.71 22.92
N PRO A 316 24.06 0.48 22.31
CA PRO A 316 22.89 0.80 21.51
C PRO A 316 22.70 -0.23 20.39
N LYS A 317 21.49 -0.79 20.26
CA LYS A 317 21.15 -1.82 19.27
C LYS A 317 19.90 -1.44 18.52
N ILE A 318 19.89 -1.74 17.22
CA ILE A 318 18.70 -1.73 16.39
C ILE A 318 18.20 -3.17 16.29
N ILE A 319 16.95 -3.42 16.70
CA ILE A 319 16.33 -4.74 16.66
C ILE A 319 15.14 -4.70 15.73
N SER A 320 15.15 -5.55 14.71
CA SER A 320 14.03 -5.73 13.79
C SER A 320 13.19 -6.94 14.19
N ILE A 321 11.87 -6.74 14.32
CA ILE A 321 10.90 -7.81 14.52
C ILE A 321 10.24 -8.12 13.20
N VAL A 322 10.51 -9.29 12.64
CA VAL A 322 10.01 -9.71 11.32
C VAL A 322 8.99 -10.87 11.44
N GLY A 323 8.10 -10.98 10.49
CA GLY A 323 7.09 -12.05 10.44
C GLY A 323 5.88 -11.65 9.61
N GLN A 324 5.02 -12.61 9.30
CA GLN A 324 3.78 -12.41 8.55
C GLN A 324 2.79 -11.47 9.29
N SER A 325 1.80 -10.95 8.57
CA SER A 325 0.65 -10.27 9.19
C SER A 325 -0.04 -11.23 10.18
N GLY A 326 -0.43 -10.71 11.34
CA GLY A 326 -1.04 -11.53 12.39
C GLY A 326 -0.06 -12.36 13.26
N SER A 327 1.26 -12.31 13.00
CA SER A 327 2.24 -13.08 13.80
C SER A 327 2.52 -12.52 15.21
N GLY A 328 1.83 -11.45 15.62
CA GLY A 328 1.96 -10.87 16.96
C GLY A 328 2.98 -9.73 17.10
N LYS A 329 3.62 -9.25 16.00
CA LYS A 329 4.62 -8.17 16.04
C LYS A 329 4.11 -6.90 16.73
N SER A 330 2.98 -6.38 16.28
CA SER A 330 2.35 -5.18 16.87
C SER A 330 1.89 -5.43 18.31
N THR A 331 1.44 -6.64 18.61
CA THR A 331 1.09 -7.04 20.00
C THR A 331 2.31 -7.00 20.88
N MET A 332 3.45 -7.56 20.43
CA MET A 332 4.72 -7.50 21.16
C MET A 332 5.15 -6.06 21.40
N GLY A 333 5.12 -5.21 20.35
CA GLY A 333 5.43 -3.78 20.48
C GLY A 333 4.52 -3.07 21.49
N SER A 334 3.21 -3.33 21.46
CA SER A 334 2.24 -2.76 22.40
C SER A 334 2.48 -3.17 23.85
N LEU A 335 2.94 -4.41 24.08
CA LEU A 335 3.32 -4.88 25.40
C LEU A 335 4.59 -4.19 25.89
N MET A 336 5.61 -4.03 25.03
CA MET A 336 6.87 -3.32 25.34
C MET A 336 6.65 -1.85 25.66
N LEU A 337 5.65 -1.21 25.03
CA LEU A 337 5.26 0.19 25.25
C LEU A 337 4.31 0.38 26.44
N GLY A 338 3.88 -0.71 27.07
CA GLY A 338 2.93 -0.67 28.19
C GLY A 338 1.52 -0.20 27.79
N PHE A 339 1.15 -0.28 26.49
CA PHE A 339 -0.20 0.08 26.05
C PHE A 339 -1.23 -0.98 26.46
N ASN A 340 -0.81 -2.23 26.54
CA ASN A 340 -1.64 -3.36 26.98
C ASN A 340 -0.88 -4.20 28.01
N PRO A 341 -1.52 -4.67 29.09
CA PRO A 341 -0.90 -5.65 29.97
C PRO A 341 -0.82 -7.03 29.29
N PRO A 342 0.20 -7.85 29.59
CA PRO A 342 0.25 -9.24 29.15
C PRO A 342 -0.85 -10.07 29.79
N SER A 343 -1.26 -11.18 29.15
CA SER A 343 -2.18 -12.16 29.76
C SER A 343 -1.45 -13.05 30.77
N THR A 344 -0.18 -13.38 30.49
CA THR A 344 0.72 -14.08 31.43
C THR A 344 2.11 -13.49 31.38
N GLY A 345 2.91 -13.70 32.40
CA GLY A 345 4.28 -13.19 32.49
C GLY A 345 4.35 -11.71 32.90
N ALA A 346 5.52 -11.12 32.74
CA ALA A 346 5.77 -9.72 33.06
C ALA A 346 6.65 -9.03 32.03
N VAL A 347 6.41 -7.72 31.85
CA VAL A 347 7.29 -6.85 31.06
C VAL A 347 8.01 -5.91 32.02
N ARG A 348 9.33 -5.93 32.01
CA ARG A 348 10.16 -5.13 32.92
C ARG A 348 11.01 -4.13 32.11
N PHE A 349 11.07 -2.92 32.60
CA PHE A 349 12.00 -1.89 32.13
C PHE A 349 12.94 -1.53 33.27
N LYS A 350 14.25 -1.66 33.04
CA LYS A 350 15.29 -1.45 34.08
C LYS A 350 14.96 -2.24 35.36
N GLY A 351 14.51 -3.50 35.19
CA GLY A 351 14.13 -4.42 36.31
C GLY A 351 12.76 -4.17 36.92
N ARG A 352 12.05 -3.10 36.63
CA ARG A 352 10.72 -2.77 37.18
C ARG A 352 9.59 -3.22 36.25
N ASP A 353 8.57 -3.87 36.81
CA ASP A 353 7.38 -4.28 36.05
C ASP A 353 6.58 -3.04 35.61
N ILE A 354 6.50 -2.81 34.28
CA ILE A 354 5.83 -1.62 33.70
C ILE A 354 4.29 -1.62 33.89
N ASN A 355 3.71 -2.76 34.25
CA ASN A 355 2.26 -2.88 34.46
C ASN A 355 1.85 -2.76 35.94
N ARG A 356 2.84 -2.65 36.84
CA ARG A 356 2.64 -2.55 38.30
C ARG A 356 3.35 -1.34 38.89
N GLN A 357 3.29 -0.22 38.20
CA GLN A 357 3.99 1.03 38.54
C GLN A 357 3.06 2.02 39.22
N SER A 358 3.64 2.93 40.01
CA SER A 358 2.98 4.17 40.45
C SER A 358 2.71 5.09 39.21
N ALA A 359 1.84 6.09 39.40
CA ALA A 359 1.60 7.07 38.32
C ALA A 359 2.88 7.88 37.95
N GLU A 360 3.76 8.11 38.92
CA GLU A 360 5.03 8.79 38.76
C GLU A 360 6.03 7.94 37.95
N ASP A 361 6.20 6.66 38.31
CA ASP A 361 7.06 5.70 37.57
C ASP A 361 6.55 5.50 36.15
N ALA A 362 5.23 5.41 35.95
CA ALA A 362 4.64 5.30 34.62
C ALA A 362 4.90 6.54 33.74
N LEU A 363 4.93 7.74 34.33
CA LEU A 363 5.30 8.97 33.63
C LEU A 363 6.79 8.97 33.28
N ALA A 364 7.65 8.56 34.19
CA ALA A 364 9.08 8.41 33.95
C ALA A 364 9.36 7.41 32.85
N PHE A 365 8.70 6.23 32.85
CA PHE A 365 8.78 5.25 31.78
C PHE A 365 8.41 5.83 30.42
N ARG A 366 7.28 6.54 30.30
CA ARG A 366 6.84 7.18 29.05
C ARG A 366 7.76 8.27 28.56
N LYS A 367 8.54 8.90 29.45
CA LYS A 367 9.56 9.86 29.06
C LYS A 367 10.76 9.19 28.40
N GLU A 368 11.15 8.00 28.87
CA GLU A 368 12.31 7.27 28.37
C GLU A 368 11.98 6.36 27.18
N VAL A 369 10.75 5.82 27.11
CA VAL A 369 10.31 4.89 26.06
C VAL A 369 9.27 5.56 25.17
N GLN A 370 9.63 5.76 23.91
CA GLN A 370 8.82 6.48 22.94
C GLN A 370 8.44 5.57 21.77
N ALA A 371 7.33 5.89 21.08
CA ALA A 371 6.84 5.16 19.92
C ALA A 371 6.71 6.07 18.71
N VAL A 372 7.09 5.54 17.55
CA VAL A 372 6.70 6.09 16.26
C VAL A 372 5.69 5.13 15.64
N PHE A 373 4.47 5.63 15.37
CA PHE A 373 3.38 4.80 14.86
C PHE A 373 3.46 4.64 13.34
N GLN A 374 2.92 3.53 12.84
CA GLN A 374 2.86 3.21 11.40
C GLN A 374 2.05 4.26 10.62
N ASP A 375 0.96 4.76 11.18
CA ASP A 375 0.17 5.86 10.63
C ASP A 375 0.40 7.13 11.47
N PRO A 376 1.30 8.02 11.04
CA PRO A 376 1.57 9.25 11.77
C PRO A 376 0.37 10.23 11.76
N TYR A 377 -0.49 10.16 10.75
CA TYR A 377 -1.66 11.05 10.66
C TYR A 377 -2.72 10.72 11.71
N ALA A 378 -2.94 9.43 11.99
CA ALA A 378 -3.87 8.98 13.03
C ALA A 378 -3.45 9.40 14.45
N CYS A 379 -2.18 9.79 14.66
CA CYS A 379 -1.68 10.22 15.95
C CYS A 379 -2.05 11.69 16.29
N PHE A 380 -2.40 12.49 15.27
CA PHE A 380 -2.74 13.88 15.47
C PHE A 380 -4.24 14.06 15.66
N ASN A 381 -4.62 14.75 16.72
CA ASN A 381 -5.99 15.20 16.88
C ASN A 381 -6.26 16.38 15.94
N PRO A 382 -7.19 16.27 14.96
CA PRO A 382 -7.43 17.27 13.92
C PRO A 382 -7.99 18.59 14.49
N PHE A 383 -8.47 18.60 15.72
CA PHE A 383 -9.00 19.80 16.40
C PHE A 383 -7.92 20.67 17.04
N TYR A 384 -6.66 20.17 17.12
CA TYR A 384 -5.55 20.92 17.66
C TYR A 384 -4.55 21.33 16.59
N ARG A 385 -3.91 22.49 16.79
CA ARG A 385 -2.78 22.90 15.93
C ARG A 385 -1.57 22.00 16.17
N VAL A 386 -0.72 21.80 15.17
CA VAL A 386 0.50 21.00 15.27
C VAL A 386 1.38 21.44 16.45
N ASN A 387 1.48 22.75 16.69
CA ASN A 387 2.24 23.30 17.82
C ASN A 387 1.76 22.78 19.20
N HIS A 388 0.47 22.47 19.36
CA HIS A 388 -0.04 21.88 20.60
C HIS A 388 0.57 20.49 20.83
N ALA A 389 0.61 19.65 19.78
CA ALA A 389 1.19 18.31 19.88
C ALA A 389 2.70 18.36 20.23
N LEU A 390 3.42 19.38 19.73
CA LEU A 390 4.83 19.59 20.05
C LEU A 390 5.07 20.11 21.47
N LYS A 391 4.22 21.02 21.97
CA LYS A 391 4.35 21.61 23.31
C LYS A 391 3.89 20.68 24.43
N PHE A 392 2.86 19.86 24.19
CA PHE A 392 2.25 19.02 25.19
C PHE A 392 3.24 18.09 25.96
N PRO A 393 4.23 17.41 25.30
CA PRO A 393 5.24 16.63 26.00
C PRO A 393 6.11 17.47 26.95
N PHE A 394 6.49 18.69 26.55
CA PHE A 394 7.28 19.58 27.39
C PHE A 394 6.54 19.95 28.67
N GLU A 395 5.27 20.32 28.54
CA GLU A 395 4.42 20.64 29.69
C GLU A 395 4.21 19.40 30.59
N ARG A 396 3.92 18.25 29.97
CA ARG A 396 3.59 17.03 30.68
C ARG A 396 4.77 16.41 31.42
N PHE A 397 5.97 16.54 30.87
CA PHE A 397 7.22 16.01 31.48
C PHE A 397 7.95 17.06 32.31
N GLY A 398 7.41 18.25 32.48
CA GLY A 398 8.04 19.33 33.26
C GLY A 398 9.37 19.81 32.68
N LEU A 399 9.50 19.78 31.35
CA LEU A 399 10.68 20.27 30.65
C LEU A 399 10.52 21.78 30.45
N SER A 400 11.50 22.58 30.93
CA SER A 400 11.47 24.02 30.73
C SER A 400 11.60 24.44 29.28
N GLU A 401 10.88 25.47 28.80
CA GLU A 401 11.11 26.09 27.51
C GLU A 401 12.52 26.68 27.51
N GLY A 402 13.49 25.97 26.94
CA GLY A 402 14.86 26.52 26.83
C GLY A 402 15.99 25.56 27.18
N ALA A 403 15.78 24.25 27.14
CA ALA A 403 16.85 23.27 27.23
C ALA A 403 17.16 22.67 25.84
#